data_5b65a3a0486c9b2063a2d3975752f6f1
#
_entry.id   5b65a3a0486c9b2063a2d3975752f6f1
#
_cell.length_a   1.000
_cell.length_b   1.000
_cell.length_c   1.000
_cell.angle_alpha   90.00
_cell.angle_beta   90.00
_cell.angle_gamma   90.00
#
_symmetry.space_group_name_H-M   'P 1'
#
loop_
_entity.id
_entity.type
_entity.pdbx_description
1 polymer ?
#
loop_
_entity_poly.entity_id
_entity_poly.type
_entity_poly.pdbx_seq_one_letter_code
_entity_poly.pdbx_strand_id
1 'polypeptide(L)'
;MQTIPEQHRRDVEALWDYHNLHHEPVRCDAGIGLGSHDIGVAEHAAELFHRGYFPVVVFTGANAPTTVDRFPRGEAVHYREHALRLGVPDSAILVEPRATNTGENIEFSKELLCRRLPGITSIMLICRPYHQRRAYATAKKHWPEVRITCSSQQVRLDEYLRRIGDVDRVISMLVGETQRVIRYAERGFTVRQSMPEQVVAAYRRLVEAG
;
A
#
# COMPACT_ATOMS: atom_id res chain seq x y z
N MET A 1 3.12 -15.58 22.56
CA MET A 1 2.96 -14.82 21.29
C MET A 1 2.25 -15.73 20.32
N GLN A 2 1.18 -15.26 19.69
CA GLN A 2 0.54 -16.00 18.61
C GLN A 2 1.53 -16.16 17.44
N THR A 3 1.60 -17.37 16.90
CA THR A 3 2.43 -17.72 15.74
C THR A 3 1.52 -18.28 14.66
N ILE A 4 1.95 -18.17 13.40
CA ILE A 4 1.23 -18.85 12.32
C ILE A 4 1.21 -20.35 12.60
N PRO A 5 0.05 -21.03 12.53
CA PRO A 5 -0.01 -22.48 12.61
C PRO A 5 0.94 -23.12 11.58
N GLU A 6 1.73 -24.12 11.99
CA GLU A 6 2.77 -24.73 11.14
C GLU A 6 2.21 -25.21 9.79
N GLN A 7 1.02 -25.78 9.81
CA GLN A 7 0.33 -26.26 8.61
C GLN A 7 -0.01 -25.14 7.59
N HIS A 8 -0.13 -23.88 8.04
CA HIS A 8 -0.44 -22.73 7.18
C HIS A 8 0.76 -21.85 6.84
N ARG A 9 1.91 -22.12 7.47
CA ARG A 9 3.11 -21.28 7.37
C ARG A 9 3.52 -21.03 5.92
N ARG A 10 3.67 -22.07 5.15
CA ARG A 10 4.08 -22.00 3.74
C ARG A 10 3.08 -21.24 2.88
N ASP A 11 1.80 -21.41 3.14
CA ASP A 11 0.74 -20.74 2.38
C ASP A 11 0.70 -19.24 2.68
N VAL A 12 0.83 -18.86 3.94
CA VAL A 12 0.91 -17.45 4.34
C VAL A 12 2.16 -16.77 3.76
N GLU A 13 3.31 -17.44 3.80
CA GLU A 13 4.55 -16.94 3.19
C GLU A 13 4.40 -16.78 1.67
N ALA A 14 3.76 -17.72 0.98
CA ALA A 14 3.49 -17.63 -0.46
C ALA A 14 2.62 -16.42 -0.82
N LEU A 15 1.57 -16.14 -0.02
CA LEU A 15 0.75 -14.95 -0.24
C LEU A 15 1.52 -13.65 0.09
N TRP A 16 2.30 -13.65 1.18
CA TRP A 16 3.11 -12.51 1.57
C TRP A 16 4.10 -12.13 0.46
N ASP A 17 4.84 -13.09 -0.06
CA ASP A 17 5.80 -12.88 -1.14
C ASP A 17 5.13 -12.47 -2.45
N TYR A 18 3.99 -13.10 -2.79
CA TYR A 18 3.21 -12.74 -3.98
C TYR A 18 2.79 -11.28 -4.00
N HIS A 19 2.40 -10.72 -2.87
CA HIS A 19 1.97 -9.31 -2.80
C HIS A 19 3.13 -8.33 -2.87
N ASN A 20 4.33 -8.73 -2.53
CA ASN A 20 5.52 -7.93 -2.75
C ASN A 20 5.88 -7.96 -4.25
N LEU A 21 6.01 -6.79 -4.86
CA LEU A 21 6.39 -6.67 -6.27
C LEU A 21 7.91 -6.70 -6.46
N HIS A 22 8.69 -6.66 -5.38
CA HIS A 22 10.16 -6.62 -5.41
C HIS A 22 10.72 -5.53 -6.32
N HIS A 23 9.98 -4.41 -6.47
CA HIS A 23 10.48 -3.29 -7.23
C HIS A 23 11.61 -2.60 -6.49
N GLU A 24 12.74 -2.42 -7.16
CA GLU A 24 13.79 -1.55 -6.65
C GLU A 24 13.31 -0.09 -6.67
N PRO A 25 13.49 0.67 -5.57
CA PRO A 25 13.16 2.08 -5.55
C PRO A 25 13.99 2.86 -6.58
N VAL A 26 13.31 3.62 -7.43
CA VAL A 26 13.94 4.48 -8.43
C VAL A 26 13.46 5.92 -8.25
N ARG A 27 14.30 6.90 -8.61
CA ARG A 27 13.88 8.29 -8.56
C ARG A 27 12.67 8.53 -9.45
N CYS A 28 11.72 9.30 -8.93
CA CYS A 28 10.46 9.65 -9.60
C CYS A 28 10.02 11.07 -9.24
N ASP A 29 8.99 11.55 -9.91
CA ASP A 29 8.52 12.92 -9.76
C ASP A 29 7.76 13.12 -8.45
N ALA A 30 7.07 12.09 -7.96
CA ALA A 30 6.34 12.15 -6.71
C ALA A 30 6.21 10.80 -6.01
N GLY A 31 6.14 10.82 -4.66
CA GLY A 31 5.68 9.72 -3.83
C GLY A 31 4.17 9.83 -3.54
N ILE A 32 3.48 8.70 -3.37
CA ILE A 32 2.09 8.64 -2.91
C ILE A 32 2.01 7.63 -1.77
N GLY A 33 1.82 8.12 -0.55
CA GLY A 33 1.59 7.30 0.64
C GLY A 33 0.11 6.95 0.77
N LEU A 34 -0.24 5.70 0.48
CA LEU A 34 -1.62 5.21 0.49
C LEU A 34 -2.12 4.98 1.91
N GLY A 35 -3.24 5.59 2.25
CA GLY A 35 -3.87 5.50 3.55
C GLY A 35 -4.15 4.07 4.01
N SER A 36 -3.93 3.83 5.28
CA SER A 36 -4.18 2.58 5.97
C SER A 36 -4.01 2.72 7.49
N HIS A 37 -4.28 1.64 8.24
CA HIS A 37 -4.02 1.57 9.69
C HIS A 37 -2.52 1.54 10.06
N ASP A 38 -1.60 1.42 9.11
CA ASP A 38 -0.17 1.24 9.34
C ASP A 38 0.60 2.55 9.16
N ILE A 39 1.07 3.14 10.27
CA ILE A 39 1.88 4.36 10.24
C ILE A 39 3.23 4.17 9.56
N GLY A 40 3.69 2.93 9.42
CA GLY A 40 4.92 2.57 8.70
C GLY A 40 4.93 3.04 7.24
N VAL A 41 3.77 3.32 6.66
CA VAL A 41 3.67 3.95 5.33
C VAL A 41 4.25 5.37 5.35
N ALA A 42 3.91 6.16 6.36
CA ALA A 42 4.43 7.53 6.51
C ALA A 42 5.92 7.54 6.88
N GLU A 43 6.34 6.59 7.71
CA GLU A 43 7.76 6.42 8.08
C GLU A 43 8.60 6.11 6.84
N HIS A 44 8.18 5.13 6.05
CA HIS A 44 8.89 4.74 4.84
C HIS A 44 8.87 5.83 3.77
N ALA A 45 7.78 6.57 3.65
CA ALA A 45 7.70 7.73 2.77
C ALA A 45 8.71 8.82 3.16
N ALA A 46 8.85 9.11 4.46
CA ALA A 46 9.84 10.06 4.96
C ALA A 46 11.28 9.59 4.71
N GLU A 47 11.57 8.31 4.95
CA GLU A 47 12.88 7.71 4.62
C GLU A 47 13.23 7.88 3.15
N LEU A 48 12.31 7.52 2.24
CA LEU A 48 12.52 7.63 0.80
C LEU A 48 12.69 9.09 0.36
N PHE A 49 11.93 10.01 0.96
CA PHE A 49 12.09 11.45 0.71
C PHE A 49 13.50 11.93 1.09
N HIS A 50 13.99 11.61 2.27
CA HIS A 50 15.34 12.00 2.73
C HIS A 50 16.46 11.37 1.88
N ARG A 51 16.22 10.21 1.30
CA ARG A 51 17.12 9.57 0.32
C ARG A 51 17.03 10.18 -1.08
N GLY A 52 16.16 11.17 -1.29
CA GLY A 52 16.03 11.90 -2.54
C GLY A 52 15.35 11.12 -3.67
N TYR A 53 14.49 10.18 -3.35
CA TYR A 53 13.75 9.41 -4.37
C TYR A 53 12.65 10.22 -5.04
N PHE A 54 12.11 11.23 -4.38
CA PHE A 54 11.12 12.16 -4.93
C PHE A 54 11.18 13.51 -4.19
N PRO A 55 10.85 14.62 -4.86
CA PRO A 55 10.85 15.95 -4.25
C PRO A 55 9.56 16.30 -3.51
N VAL A 56 8.48 15.55 -3.75
CA VAL A 56 7.15 15.78 -3.14
C VAL A 56 6.46 14.46 -2.85
N VAL A 57 5.68 14.43 -1.77
CA VAL A 57 4.85 13.27 -1.40
C VAL A 57 3.40 13.69 -1.19
N VAL A 58 2.46 12.91 -1.72
CA VAL A 58 1.04 12.98 -1.38
C VAL A 58 0.74 11.96 -0.32
N PHE A 59 0.13 12.35 0.78
CA PHE A 59 -0.57 11.42 1.66
C PHE A 59 -2.05 11.46 1.36
N THR A 60 -2.65 10.30 1.11
CA THR A 60 -4.04 10.17 0.69
C THR A 60 -4.80 9.21 1.59
N GLY A 61 -6.07 9.47 1.82
CA GLY A 61 -6.98 8.64 2.59
C GLY A 61 -7.76 9.41 3.66
N ALA A 62 -9.06 9.20 3.66
CA ALA A 62 -10.00 9.68 4.67
C ALA A 62 -10.00 8.75 5.90
N ASN A 63 -11.02 8.87 6.73
CA ASN A 63 -11.30 7.91 7.78
C ASN A 63 -11.94 6.65 7.19
N ALA A 64 -11.48 5.48 7.62
CA ALA A 64 -12.17 4.23 7.39
C ALA A 64 -12.73 3.67 8.73
N PRO A 65 -13.79 2.86 8.71
CA PRO A 65 -14.33 2.25 9.93
C PRO A 65 -13.28 1.52 10.77
N THR A 66 -12.23 0.98 10.12
CA THR A 66 -11.14 0.25 10.78
C THR A 66 -9.99 1.13 11.27
N THR A 67 -10.03 2.44 10.99
CA THR A 67 -8.93 3.38 11.29
C THR A 67 -9.39 4.63 12.04
N VAL A 68 -10.70 4.87 12.16
CA VAL A 68 -11.26 6.08 12.78
C VAL A 68 -10.79 6.31 14.23
N ASP A 69 -10.71 5.25 15.02
CA ASP A 69 -10.24 5.35 16.41
C ASP A 69 -8.74 5.66 16.49
N ARG A 70 -7.97 5.16 15.53
CA ARG A 70 -6.52 5.37 15.45
C ARG A 70 -6.15 6.69 14.80
N PHE A 71 -6.89 7.08 13.77
CA PHE A 71 -6.67 8.28 12.96
C PHE A 71 -7.93 9.13 12.83
N PRO A 72 -8.43 9.73 13.92
CA PRO A 72 -9.73 10.42 13.95
C PRO A 72 -9.87 11.58 12.97
N ARG A 73 -8.75 12.16 12.49
CA ARG A 73 -8.74 13.25 11.49
C ARG A 73 -8.42 12.77 10.08
N GLY A 74 -8.46 11.45 9.83
CA GLY A 74 -8.13 10.85 8.55
C GLY A 74 -6.68 10.37 8.44
N GLU A 75 -6.49 9.33 7.67
CA GLU A 75 -5.20 8.67 7.47
C GLU A 75 -4.16 9.64 6.89
N ALA A 76 -4.55 10.39 5.85
CA ALA A 76 -3.68 11.36 5.18
C ALA A 76 -3.16 12.46 6.12
N VAL A 77 -4.03 12.97 7.01
CA VAL A 77 -3.67 14.02 7.97
C VAL A 77 -2.67 13.50 9.00
N HIS A 78 -2.91 12.32 9.55
CA HIS A 78 -1.99 11.69 10.51
C HIS A 78 -0.65 11.33 9.88
N TYR A 79 -0.64 10.89 8.63
CA TYR A 79 0.59 10.60 7.87
C TYR A 79 1.41 11.87 7.65
N ARG A 80 0.77 12.99 7.24
CA ARG A 80 1.44 14.29 7.14
C ARG A 80 2.10 14.69 8.46
N GLU A 81 1.35 14.65 9.56
CA GLU A 81 1.88 15.03 10.86
C GLU A 81 3.04 14.15 11.30
N HIS A 82 2.98 12.87 10.98
CA HIS A 82 4.08 11.95 11.28
C HIS A 82 5.32 12.27 10.44
N ALA A 83 5.16 12.50 9.14
CA ALA A 83 6.24 12.89 8.24
C ALA A 83 6.89 14.23 8.61
N LEU A 84 6.09 15.21 9.05
CA LEU A 84 6.62 16.49 9.61
C LEU A 84 7.52 16.25 10.82
N ARG A 85 7.10 15.37 11.76
CA ARG A 85 7.95 15.00 12.92
C ARG A 85 9.24 14.30 12.53
N LEU A 86 9.24 13.61 11.38
CA LEU A 86 10.42 12.98 10.80
C LEU A 86 11.23 13.94 9.91
N GLY A 87 10.91 15.23 9.90
CA GLY A 87 11.70 16.26 9.22
C GLY A 87 11.40 16.45 7.73
N VAL A 88 10.33 15.86 7.19
CA VAL A 88 9.89 16.19 5.83
C VAL A 88 9.31 17.60 5.82
N PRO A 89 9.78 18.53 4.98
CA PRO A 89 9.28 19.90 4.95
C PRO A 89 7.80 19.94 4.55
N ASP A 90 7.01 20.82 5.18
CA ASP A 90 5.59 20.98 4.86
C ASP A 90 5.36 21.33 3.37
N SER A 91 6.24 22.12 2.78
CA SER A 91 6.20 22.50 1.37
C SER A 91 6.36 21.30 0.40
N ALA A 92 6.90 20.18 0.88
CA ALA A 92 7.05 18.93 0.13
C ALA A 92 5.90 17.94 0.35
N ILE A 93 4.92 18.25 1.22
CA ILE A 93 3.82 17.35 1.53
C ILE A 93 2.51 17.90 0.96
N LEU A 94 1.80 17.06 0.23
CA LEU A 94 0.43 17.28 -0.21
C LEU A 94 -0.50 16.33 0.55
N VAL A 95 -1.72 16.78 0.86
CA VAL A 95 -2.71 15.99 1.60
C VAL A 95 -3.98 15.84 0.78
N GLU A 96 -4.42 14.61 0.58
CA GLU A 96 -5.68 14.25 -0.03
C GLU A 96 -6.54 13.51 1.02
N PRO A 97 -7.49 14.20 1.70
CA PRO A 97 -8.17 13.63 2.87
C PRO A 97 -9.55 13.01 2.56
N ARG A 98 -9.95 12.87 1.28
CA ARG A 98 -11.31 12.47 0.88
C ARG A 98 -11.43 11.02 0.46
N ALA A 99 -10.35 10.43 -0.05
CA ALA A 99 -10.37 9.09 -0.62
C ALA A 99 -10.75 8.03 0.42
N THR A 100 -11.70 7.16 0.07
CA THR A 100 -12.22 6.08 0.93
C THR A 100 -11.81 4.68 0.48
N ASN A 101 -11.19 4.58 -0.69
CA ASN A 101 -10.71 3.33 -1.28
C ASN A 101 -9.48 3.57 -2.17
N THR A 102 -8.83 2.48 -2.59
CA THR A 102 -7.57 2.57 -3.37
C THR A 102 -7.75 3.23 -4.73
N GLY A 103 -8.90 3.05 -5.40
CA GLY A 103 -9.20 3.74 -6.66
C GLY A 103 -9.19 5.26 -6.47
N GLU A 104 -9.97 5.75 -5.51
CA GLU A 104 -10.03 7.16 -5.15
C GLU A 104 -8.68 7.70 -4.66
N ASN A 105 -7.91 6.91 -3.90
CA ASN A 105 -6.56 7.30 -3.52
C ASN A 105 -5.70 7.64 -4.75
N ILE A 106 -5.79 6.83 -5.80
CA ILE A 106 -5.02 7.06 -7.03
C ILE A 106 -5.60 8.25 -7.83
N GLU A 107 -6.91 8.28 -8.04
CA GLU A 107 -7.58 9.31 -8.85
C GLU A 107 -7.40 10.71 -8.25
N PHE A 108 -7.65 10.87 -6.95
CA PHE A 108 -7.55 12.17 -6.30
C PHE A 108 -6.09 12.61 -6.13
N SER A 109 -5.16 11.66 -5.91
CA SER A 109 -3.72 11.97 -5.95
C SER A 109 -3.26 12.39 -7.34
N LYS A 110 -3.75 11.74 -8.41
CA LYS A 110 -3.49 12.14 -9.80
C LYS A 110 -3.94 13.58 -10.05
N GLU A 111 -5.18 13.91 -9.70
CA GLU A 111 -5.71 15.27 -9.85
C GLU A 111 -4.84 16.30 -9.12
N LEU A 112 -4.46 16.02 -7.88
CA LEU A 112 -3.65 16.90 -7.07
C LEU A 112 -2.25 17.08 -7.64
N LEU A 113 -1.61 15.99 -8.04
CA LEU A 113 -0.25 16.00 -8.61
C LEU A 113 -0.21 16.64 -10.00
N CYS A 114 -1.17 16.37 -10.88
CA CYS A 114 -1.20 16.99 -12.20
C CYS A 114 -1.35 18.52 -12.13
N ARG A 115 -2.06 19.05 -11.13
CA ARG A 115 -2.14 20.50 -10.87
C ARG A 115 -0.81 21.05 -10.32
N ARG A 116 -0.14 20.30 -9.44
CA ARG A 116 1.08 20.75 -8.75
C ARG A 116 2.34 20.59 -9.62
N LEU A 117 2.38 19.53 -10.44
CA LEU A 117 3.51 19.12 -11.28
C LEU A 117 3.01 18.83 -12.71
N PRO A 118 2.74 19.86 -13.53
CA PRO A 118 2.38 19.65 -14.93
C PRO A 118 3.46 18.83 -15.65
N GLY A 119 3.04 17.78 -16.35
CA GLY A 119 3.96 16.90 -17.08
C GLY A 119 4.58 15.78 -16.23
N ILE A 120 4.04 15.47 -15.05
CA ILE A 120 4.47 14.31 -14.24
C ILE A 120 4.46 13.02 -15.06
N THR A 121 5.55 12.26 -14.99
CA THR A 121 5.78 11.04 -15.79
C THR A 121 6.04 9.80 -14.95
N SER A 122 6.29 9.97 -13.64
CA SER A 122 6.67 8.87 -12.76
C SER A 122 6.20 9.08 -11.32
N ILE A 123 5.71 8.00 -10.69
CA ILE A 123 5.28 7.99 -9.30
C ILE A 123 5.80 6.76 -8.57
N MET A 124 5.97 6.91 -7.25
CA MET A 124 6.21 5.79 -6.34
C MET A 124 5.03 5.63 -5.39
N LEU A 125 4.36 4.49 -5.45
CA LEU A 125 3.31 4.11 -4.50
C LEU A 125 3.97 3.54 -3.25
N ILE A 126 3.65 4.11 -2.10
CA ILE A 126 4.15 3.68 -0.80
C ILE A 126 2.97 3.16 0.00
N CYS A 127 3.00 1.89 0.36
CA CYS A 127 1.88 1.21 1.00
C CYS A 127 2.36 0.08 1.94
N ARG A 128 1.41 -0.60 2.56
CA ARG A 128 1.73 -1.79 3.36
C ARG A 128 2.37 -2.89 2.49
N PRO A 129 3.21 -3.75 3.06
CA PRO A 129 3.90 -4.79 2.29
C PRO A 129 2.98 -5.63 1.41
N TYR A 130 1.87 -6.12 1.96
CA TYR A 130 0.92 -6.97 1.25
C TYR A 130 -0.14 -6.23 0.42
N HIS A 131 -0.02 -4.91 0.26
CA HIS A 131 -0.93 -4.09 -0.56
C HIS A 131 -0.33 -3.73 -1.93
N GLN A 132 0.96 -3.91 -2.14
CA GLN A 132 1.68 -3.40 -3.32
C GLN A 132 1.06 -3.86 -4.64
N ARG A 133 0.77 -5.15 -4.79
CA ARG A 133 0.24 -5.71 -6.04
C ARG A 133 -1.10 -5.12 -6.44
N ARG A 134 -2.02 -4.98 -5.48
CA ARG A 134 -3.32 -4.36 -5.76
C ARG A 134 -3.20 -2.86 -6.01
N ALA A 135 -2.39 -2.15 -5.24
CA ALA A 135 -2.11 -0.73 -5.46
C ALA A 135 -1.56 -0.47 -6.86
N TYR A 136 -0.57 -1.27 -7.28
CA TYR A 136 -0.01 -1.22 -8.63
C TYR A 136 -1.06 -1.47 -9.70
N ALA A 137 -1.84 -2.56 -9.56
CA ALA A 137 -2.86 -2.92 -10.53
C ALA A 137 -3.96 -1.85 -10.66
N THR A 138 -4.32 -1.21 -9.54
CA THR A 138 -5.25 -0.08 -9.51
C THR A 138 -4.64 1.14 -10.23
N ALA A 139 -3.42 1.50 -9.88
CA ALA A 139 -2.78 2.66 -10.47
C ALA A 139 -2.54 2.48 -11.99
N LYS A 140 -2.18 1.29 -12.44
CA LYS A 140 -2.09 0.98 -13.89
C LYS A 140 -3.42 1.12 -14.62
N LYS A 141 -4.55 0.94 -13.93
CA LYS A 141 -5.88 1.14 -14.51
C LYS A 141 -6.24 2.62 -14.61
N HIS A 142 -5.99 3.40 -13.53
CA HIS A 142 -6.46 4.79 -13.40
C HIS A 142 -5.44 5.82 -13.92
N TRP A 143 -4.16 5.44 -14.00
CA TRP A 143 -3.09 6.32 -14.46
C TRP A 143 -2.05 5.56 -15.31
N PRO A 144 -2.45 4.99 -16.47
CA PRO A 144 -1.57 4.16 -17.29
C PRO A 144 -0.39 4.93 -17.92
N GLU A 145 -0.49 6.26 -18.02
CA GLU A 145 0.50 7.09 -18.71
C GLU A 145 1.80 7.28 -17.93
N VAL A 146 1.76 7.11 -16.59
CA VAL A 146 2.95 7.30 -15.76
C VAL A 146 3.66 5.99 -15.51
N ARG A 147 4.98 6.08 -15.32
CA ARG A 147 5.77 4.97 -14.77
C ARG A 147 5.48 4.82 -13.29
N ILE A 148 5.13 3.62 -12.87
CA ILE A 148 4.74 3.31 -11.49
C ILE A 148 5.76 2.35 -10.87
N THR A 149 6.30 2.74 -9.73
CA THR A 149 7.08 1.88 -8.84
C THR A 149 6.32 1.71 -7.53
N CYS A 150 6.39 0.54 -6.90
CA CYS A 150 5.82 0.32 -5.57
C CYS A 150 6.94 0.11 -4.56
N SER A 151 6.74 0.61 -3.35
CA SER A 151 7.65 0.41 -2.23
C SER A 151 6.88 0.24 -0.93
N SER A 152 7.45 -0.53 -0.02
CA SER A 152 6.98 -0.68 1.35
C SER A 152 8.17 -0.84 2.29
N GLN A 153 7.95 -0.68 3.59
CA GLN A 153 8.97 -1.04 4.56
C GLN A 153 9.46 -2.48 4.30
N GLN A 154 10.78 -2.66 4.26
CA GLN A 154 11.41 -3.96 4.08
C GLN A 154 11.40 -4.72 5.41
N VAL A 155 10.25 -5.30 5.73
CA VAL A 155 10.04 -6.08 6.94
C VAL A 155 9.75 -7.53 6.60
N ARG A 156 10.33 -8.46 7.38
CA ARG A 156 10.01 -9.88 7.27
C ARG A 156 8.62 -10.15 7.83
N LEU A 157 7.95 -11.17 7.31
CA LEU A 157 6.62 -11.56 7.78
C LEU A 157 6.53 -11.69 9.31
N ASP A 158 7.47 -12.41 9.94
CA ASP A 158 7.48 -12.60 11.39
C ASP A 158 7.66 -11.28 12.17
N GLU A 159 8.42 -10.36 11.64
CA GLU A 159 8.58 -9.03 12.24
C GLU A 159 7.28 -8.22 12.10
N TYR A 160 6.66 -8.26 10.93
CA TYR A 160 5.38 -7.60 10.68
C TYR A 160 4.29 -8.15 11.62
N LEU A 161 4.20 -9.47 11.77
CA LEU A 161 3.27 -10.13 12.69
C LEU A 161 3.46 -9.66 14.14
N ARG A 162 4.72 -9.56 14.60
CA ARG A 162 5.03 -9.06 15.96
C ARG A 162 4.62 -7.60 16.15
N ARG A 163 4.78 -6.75 15.12
CA ARG A 163 4.40 -5.33 15.16
C ARG A 163 2.89 -5.12 15.20
N ILE A 164 2.14 -5.94 14.45
CA ILE A 164 0.67 -5.88 14.43
C ILE A 164 0.08 -6.54 15.69
N GLY A 165 0.70 -7.61 16.19
CA GLY A 165 0.29 -8.31 17.41
C GLY A 165 -0.95 -9.22 17.25
N ASP A 166 -1.45 -9.38 16.03
CA ASP A 166 -2.66 -10.16 15.69
C ASP A 166 -2.40 -10.96 14.40
N VAL A 167 -2.06 -12.23 14.57
CA VAL A 167 -1.70 -13.15 13.48
C VAL A 167 -2.91 -13.45 12.59
N ASP A 168 -4.06 -13.73 13.20
CA ASP A 168 -5.27 -14.11 12.46
C ASP A 168 -5.74 -12.94 11.59
N ARG A 169 -5.65 -11.72 12.11
CA ARG A 169 -5.93 -10.51 11.35
C ARG A 169 -5.01 -10.37 10.13
N VAL A 170 -3.71 -10.61 10.29
CA VAL A 170 -2.77 -10.50 9.15
C VAL A 170 -3.05 -11.57 8.10
N ILE A 171 -3.36 -12.81 8.51
CA ILE A 171 -3.75 -13.88 7.57
C ILE A 171 -5.03 -13.50 6.84
N SER A 172 -6.06 -13.07 7.55
CA SER A 172 -7.33 -12.62 6.95
C SER A 172 -7.12 -11.45 5.96
N MET A 173 -6.22 -10.51 6.28
CA MET A 173 -5.88 -9.41 5.39
C MET A 173 -5.16 -9.88 4.12
N LEU A 174 -4.23 -10.83 4.22
CA LEU A 174 -3.54 -11.43 3.06
C LEU A 174 -4.52 -12.18 2.14
N VAL A 175 -5.40 -13.00 2.72
CA VAL A 175 -6.47 -13.69 1.99
C VAL A 175 -7.38 -12.68 1.31
N GLY A 176 -7.83 -11.67 2.02
CA GLY A 176 -8.68 -10.62 1.49
C GLY A 176 -8.03 -9.79 0.38
N GLU A 177 -6.73 -9.47 0.48
CA GLU A 177 -5.99 -8.78 -0.59
C GLU A 177 -5.86 -9.67 -1.84
N THR A 178 -5.57 -10.97 -1.67
CA THR A 178 -5.51 -11.93 -2.79
C THR A 178 -6.86 -12.04 -3.48
N GLN A 179 -7.95 -12.14 -2.73
CA GLN A 179 -9.30 -12.14 -3.27
C GLN A 179 -9.60 -10.88 -4.09
N ARG A 180 -9.20 -9.70 -3.59
CA ARG A 180 -9.40 -8.42 -4.29
C ARG A 180 -8.59 -8.32 -5.57
N VAL A 181 -7.36 -8.85 -5.61
CA VAL A 181 -6.56 -8.90 -6.85
C VAL A 181 -7.32 -9.67 -7.95
N ILE A 182 -7.99 -10.77 -7.61
CA ILE A 182 -8.79 -11.55 -8.56
C ILE A 182 -10.07 -10.79 -8.94
N ARG A 183 -10.93 -10.52 -7.95
CA ARG A 183 -12.27 -9.98 -8.17
C ARG A 183 -12.29 -8.59 -8.79
N TYR A 184 -11.32 -7.73 -8.45
CA TYR A 184 -11.30 -6.36 -8.96
C TYR A 184 -10.85 -6.33 -10.42
N ALA A 185 -9.99 -7.25 -10.84
CA ALA A 185 -9.66 -7.42 -12.26
C ALA A 185 -10.86 -7.92 -13.07
N GLU A 186 -11.64 -8.86 -12.55
CA GLU A 186 -12.88 -9.37 -13.19
C GLU A 186 -13.94 -8.27 -13.33
N ARG A 187 -14.02 -7.37 -12.34
CA ARG A 187 -14.95 -6.23 -12.35
C ARG A 187 -14.42 -4.99 -13.10
N GLY A 188 -13.21 -5.06 -13.67
CA GLY A 188 -12.61 -3.96 -14.40
C GLY A 188 -12.11 -2.79 -13.54
N PHE A 189 -12.02 -2.96 -12.21
CA PHE A 189 -11.48 -1.93 -11.31
C PHE A 189 -9.96 -1.86 -11.30
N THR A 190 -9.30 -2.94 -11.72
CA THR A 190 -7.84 -3.02 -11.80
C THR A 190 -7.41 -3.70 -13.09
N VAL A 191 -6.15 -3.56 -13.47
CA VAL A 191 -5.58 -4.43 -14.50
C VAL A 191 -5.33 -5.83 -13.93
N ARG A 192 -5.51 -6.85 -14.78
CA ARG A 192 -5.26 -8.23 -14.37
C ARG A 192 -3.79 -8.42 -13.97
N GLN A 193 -3.57 -9.17 -12.90
CA GLN A 193 -2.24 -9.58 -12.43
C GLN A 193 -2.04 -11.06 -12.67
N SER A 194 -0.84 -11.45 -13.10
CA SER A 194 -0.44 -12.86 -13.14
C SER A 194 -0.41 -13.42 -11.71
N MET A 195 -0.99 -14.61 -11.53
CA MET A 195 -0.99 -15.29 -10.24
C MET A 195 -0.47 -16.73 -10.48
N PRO A 196 0.70 -17.06 -9.94
CA PRO A 196 1.25 -18.41 -10.04
C PRO A 196 0.31 -19.46 -9.44
N GLU A 197 0.29 -20.65 -10.01
CA GLU A 197 -0.59 -21.74 -9.55
C GLU A 197 -0.40 -22.08 -8.06
N GLN A 198 0.84 -22.04 -7.60
CA GLN A 198 1.16 -22.24 -6.18
C GLN A 198 0.51 -21.21 -5.25
N VAL A 199 0.36 -19.95 -5.70
CA VAL A 199 -0.30 -18.88 -4.94
C VAL A 199 -1.81 -19.11 -4.93
N VAL A 200 -2.39 -19.52 -6.05
CA VAL A 200 -3.81 -19.90 -6.15
C VAL A 200 -4.14 -21.05 -5.19
N ALA A 201 -3.28 -22.07 -5.15
CA ALA A 201 -3.45 -23.23 -4.27
C ALA A 201 -3.33 -22.83 -2.79
N ALA A 202 -2.32 -22.00 -2.44
CA ALA A 202 -2.15 -21.48 -1.09
C ALA A 202 -3.37 -20.65 -0.64
N TYR A 203 -3.85 -19.76 -1.50
CA TYR A 203 -5.06 -18.97 -1.24
C TYR A 203 -6.28 -19.85 -0.96
N ARG A 204 -6.52 -20.90 -1.77
CA ARG A 204 -7.65 -21.82 -1.58
C ARG A 204 -7.59 -22.53 -0.23
N ARG A 205 -6.42 -23.07 0.13
CA ARG A 205 -6.26 -23.77 1.42
C ARG A 205 -6.50 -22.84 2.61
N LEU A 206 -6.04 -21.59 2.53
CA LEU A 206 -6.25 -20.60 3.60
C LEU A 206 -7.72 -20.15 3.70
N VAL A 207 -8.45 -20.09 2.58
CA VAL A 207 -9.90 -19.81 2.58
C VAL A 207 -10.70 -20.99 3.17
N GLU A 208 -10.29 -22.22 2.89
CA GLU A 208 -10.95 -23.44 3.42
C GLU A 208 -10.70 -23.63 4.93
N ALA A 209 -9.62 -23.08 5.44
CA ALA A 209 -9.21 -23.20 6.84
C ALA A 209 -9.81 -22.15 7.79
N GLY A 210 -10.32 -21.04 7.27
CA GLY A 210 -10.84 -19.90 8.06
C GLY A 210 -12.24 -19.52 7.75
#